data_d5f88b0661a3cdb676a4c2f77d6dac71
#
_entry.id   d5f88b0661a3cdb676a4c2f77d6dac71
#
_cell.length_a   1.000
_cell.length_b   1.000
_cell.length_c   1.000
_cell.angle_alpha   90.00
_cell.angle_beta   90.00
_cell.angle_gamma   90.00
#
_symmetry.space_group_name_H-M   'P 1'
#
loop_
_entity.id
_entity.type
_entity.pdbx_description
1 polymer ?
#
loop_
_entity_poly.entity_id
_entity_poly.type
_entity_poly.pdbx_seq_one_letter_code
_entity_poly.pdbx_strand_id
1 'polypeptide(L)'
;MSRGLGDVYKRQEFVYDTSSEPSIFYGSLGDNIKQTFALIGKRISMGGDPAKDQRVYFINTKEILGNKYGTMNPVPFRVVDNNIGLDIDIALRCNGEYSYKIVDPLLFYTNVCGNVTDDYTRDNIDSMLKTELLTALQPAFAKISDLGVRYSNIPAHTMELADALNDVLSEKWTELRGIKVASFGVNTVTASPEDEKMIKELQKTAVLRNTSMAAATLTSAQAEAMKAAASNTSTGPM
;
A
#
# COMPACT_ATOMS: atom_id res chain seq x y z
N MET A 1 5.19 2.48 28.12
CA MET A 1 3.82 2.11 28.51
C MET A 1 3.33 1.11 27.48
N SER A 2 3.13 -0.10 27.89
CA SER A 2 2.51 -1.14 27.05
C SER A 2 1.06 -0.74 26.83
N ARG A 3 0.70 -0.36 25.59
CA ARG A 3 -0.69 -0.18 25.21
C ARG A 3 -1.23 -1.57 24.89
N GLY A 4 -1.70 -2.25 25.93
CA GLY A 4 -2.34 -3.53 25.77
C GLY A 4 -3.74 -3.40 25.17
N LEU A 5 -4.39 -4.53 24.97
CA LEU A 5 -5.77 -4.64 24.50
C LEU A 5 -6.74 -3.67 25.21
N GLY A 6 -6.45 -3.26 26.45
CA GLY A 6 -7.24 -2.26 27.17
C GLY A 6 -7.37 -0.92 26.46
N ASP A 7 -6.38 -0.47 25.70
CA ASP A 7 -6.47 0.77 24.94
C ASP A 7 -7.27 0.60 23.63
N VAL A 8 -7.29 -0.60 23.08
CA VAL A 8 -8.14 -0.96 21.92
C VAL A 8 -9.59 -1.04 22.35
N TYR A 9 -9.88 -1.61 23.51
CA TYR A 9 -11.23 -1.73 24.06
C TYR A 9 -11.85 -0.41 24.51
N LYS A 10 -11.07 0.60 24.83
CA LYS A 10 -11.60 1.95 25.10
C LYS A 10 -12.23 2.61 23.89
N ARG A 11 -11.93 2.13 22.69
CA ARG A 11 -12.50 2.62 21.41
C ARG A 11 -13.61 1.78 20.84
N GLN A 12 -13.78 0.56 21.34
CA GLN A 12 -14.87 -0.34 20.97
C GLN A 12 -15.63 -0.67 22.24
N GLU A 13 -16.95 -0.60 22.21
CA GLU A 13 -17.80 -1.08 23.29
C GLU A 13 -17.61 -2.59 23.42
N PHE A 14 -16.63 -2.96 24.23
CA PHE A 14 -16.47 -4.35 24.62
C PHE A 14 -17.39 -4.60 25.79
N VAL A 15 -18.49 -5.28 25.54
CA VAL A 15 -19.37 -5.77 26.59
C VAL A 15 -18.73 -7.04 27.15
N TYR A 16 -18.07 -6.91 28.29
CA TYR A 16 -17.66 -8.08 29.05
C TYR A 16 -18.91 -8.75 29.60
N ASP A 17 -19.23 -9.90 29.02
CA ASP A 17 -20.34 -10.70 29.50
C ASP A 17 -19.97 -11.38 30.84
N THR A 18 -20.36 -10.77 31.94
CA THR A 18 -20.21 -11.32 33.28
C THR A 18 -21.30 -12.31 33.63
N SER A 19 -22.27 -12.53 32.73
CA SER A 19 -23.41 -13.43 32.99
C SER A 19 -23.00 -14.88 33.24
N SER A 20 -21.84 -15.28 32.75
CA SER A 20 -21.30 -16.64 32.94
C SER A 20 -20.40 -16.78 34.16
N GLU A 21 -19.90 -15.69 34.75
CA GLU A 21 -19.10 -15.65 35.97
C GLU A 21 -19.37 -14.35 36.73
N PRO A 22 -20.55 -14.22 37.38
CA PRO A 22 -20.85 -13.03 38.15
C PRO A 22 -19.88 -12.90 39.32
N SER A 23 -19.35 -11.69 39.51
CA SER A 23 -18.55 -11.37 40.69
C SER A 23 -19.36 -11.64 41.96
N ILE A 24 -18.69 -12.15 42.97
CA ILE A 24 -19.27 -12.41 44.31
C ILE A 24 -19.89 -11.15 44.95
N PHE A 25 -19.58 -9.99 44.40
CA PHE A 25 -20.02 -8.68 44.88
C PHE A 25 -21.27 -8.12 44.18
N TYR A 26 -21.78 -8.79 43.14
CA TYR A 26 -22.97 -8.35 42.40
C TYR A 26 -24.13 -9.33 42.62
N GLY A 27 -25.23 -8.86 43.14
CA GLY A 27 -26.45 -9.65 43.37
C GLY A 27 -26.77 -9.92 44.83
N SER A 28 -27.86 -10.68 45.10
CA SER A 28 -28.26 -11.04 46.46
C SER A 28 -27.28 -12.07 47.05
N LEU A 29 -26.99 -11.96 48.33
CA LEU A 29 -26.08 -12.88 49.07
C LEU A 29 -26.42 -14.35 48.87
N GLY A 30 -27.72 -14.69 48.77
CA GLY A 30 -28.18 -16.06 48.58
C GLY A 30 -27.89 -16.63 47.19
N ASP A 31 -27.99 -15.80 46.16
CA ASP A 31 -27.72 -16.21 44.78
C ASP A 31 -26.21 -16.31 44.51
N ASN A 32 -25.44 -15.43 45.12
CA ASN A 32 -23.99 -15.48 45.06
C ASN A 32 -23.40 -16.74 45.72
N ILE A 33 -23.95 -17.14 46.85
CA ILE A 33 -23.56 -18.37 47.55
C ILE A 33 -23.89 -19.61 46.70
N LYS A 34 -25.08 -19.68 46.09
CA LYS A 34 -25.46 -20.80 45.20
C LYS A 34 -24.58 -20.87 43.97
N GLN A 35 -24.26 -19.73 43.36
CA GLN A 35 -23.37 -19.65 42.21
C GLN A 35 -21.94 -20.03 42.56
N THR A 36 -21.45 -19.60 43.73
CA THR A 36 -20.12 -19.99 44.23
C THR A 36 -20.03 -21.50 44.45
N PHE A 37 -21.03 -22.12 45.03
CA PHE A 37 -21.09 -23.59 45.20
C PHE A 37 -21.19 -24.31 43.84
N ALA A 38 -21.94 -23.77 42.88
CA ALA A 38 -22.03 -24.32 41.53
C ALA A 38 -20.68 -24.22 40.77
N LEU A 39 -19.94 -23.13 40.94
CA LEU A 39 -18.58 -22.93 40.40
C LEU A 39 -17.58 -23.89 41.04
N ILE A 40 -17.64 -24.08 42.38
CA ILE A 40 -16.79 -25.04 43.10
C ILE A 40 -17.12 -26.47 42.66
N GLY A 41 -18.40 -26.82 42.52
CA GLY A 41 -18.81 -28.10 41.99
C GLY A 41 -18.32 -28.38 40.56
N LYS A 42 -18.37 -27.39 39.70
CA LYS A 42 -17.83 -27.45 38.34
C LYS A 42 -16.31 -27.63 38.32
N ARG A 43 -15.59 -26.90 39.17
CA ARG A 43 -14.13 -27.04 39.32
C ARG A 43 -13.71 -28.41 39.82
N ILE A 44 -14.45 -28.99 40.78
CA ILE A 44 -14.19 -30.33 41.30
C ILE A 44 -14.50 -31.39 40.25
N SER A 45 -15.57 -31.25 39.47
CA SER A 45 -15.95 -32.20 38.42
C SER A 45 -15.00 -32.18 37.21
N MET A 46 -14.28 -31.10 37.00
CA MET A 46 -13.30 -30.92 35.90
C MET A 46 -11.83 -31.05 36.34
N GLY A 47 -11.59 -31.70 37.49
CA GLY A 47 -10.21 -31.93 37.95
C GLY A 47 -9.45 -30.69 38.41
N GLY A 48 -10.17 -29.61 38.74
CA GLY A 48 -9.56 -28.35 39.19
C GLY A 48 -9.22 -27.34 38.08
N ASP A 49 -9.40 -27.71 36.84
CA ASP A 49 -9.20 -26.78 35.71
C ASP A 49 -10.36 -25.76 35.63
N PRO A 50 -10.07 -24.48 35.36
CA PRO A 50 -11.11 -23.49 35.09
C PRO A 50 -11.89 -23.91 33.84
N ALA A 51 -13.23 -23.94 33.94
CA ALA A 51 -14.11 -24.36 32.84
C ALA A 51 -14.05 -23.48 31.59
N LYS A 52 -13.31 -22.37 31.64
CA LYS A 52 -13.09 -21.46 30.54
C LYS A 52 -11.61 -21.05 30.49
N ASP A 53 -11.04 -21.25 29.36
CA ASP A 53 -9.69 -20.79 29.05
C ASP A 53 -9.75 -19.27 28.82
N GLN A 54 -9.08 -18.49 29.66
CA GLN A 54 -8.99 -17.05 29.54
C GLN A 54 -7.63 -16.71 28.96
N ARG A 55 -7.63 -16.08 27.78
CA ARG A 55 -6.41 -15.67 27.10
C ARG A 55 -6.42 -14.17 26.88
N VAL A 56 -5.26 -13.55 27.03
CA VAL A 56 -5.04 -12.13 26.77
C VAL A 56 -4.11 -12.02 25.58
N TYR A 57 -4.54 -11.27 24.58
CA TYR A 57 -3.76 -11.02 23.38
C TYR A 57 -3.37 -9.55 23.30
N PHE A 58 -2.15 -9.28 22.88
CA PHE A 58 -1.62 -7.94 22.65
C PHE A 58 -1.40 -7.77 21.16
N ILE A 59 -2.06 -6.77 20.56
CA ILE A 59 -1.94 -6.47 19.14
C ILE A 59 -1.26 -5.11 18.98
N ASN A 60 -0.19 -5.07 18.17
CA ASN A 60 0.50 -3.84 17.85
C ASN A 60 -0.34 -3.01 16.87
N THR A 61 -0.93 -1.91 17.33
CA THR A 61 -1.70 -0.97 16.52
C THR A 61 -0.88 0.21 16.00
N LYS A 62 0.44 0.23 16.29
CA LYS A 62 1.33 1.25 15.75
C LYS A 62 1.59 0.99 14.27
N GLU A 63 2.08 2.02 13.61
CA GLU A 63 2.53 1.92 12.23
C GLU A 63 3.74 0.97 12.13
N ILE A 64 3.66 0.01 11.21
CA ILE A 64 4.68 -0.99 10.93
C ILE A 64 5.44 -0.51 9.71
N LEU A 65 6.65 0.01 9.95
CA LEU A 65 7.51 0.66 8.97
C LEU A 65 8.47 -0.33 8.28
N GLY A 66 9.11 0.15 7.19
CA GLY A 66 10.25 -0.52 6.57
C GLY A 66 9.88 -1.76 5.76
N ASN A 67 8.67 -1.81 5.20
CA ASN A 67 8.26 -2.89 4.31
C ASN A 67 8.68 -2.55 2.89
N LYS A 68 9.71 -3.23 2.39
CA LYS A 68 10.26 -2.98 1.06
C LYS A 68 9.46 -3.71 -0.02
N TYR A 69 9.18 -3.01 -1.11
CA TYR A 69 8.58 -3.60 -2.30
C TYR A 69 9.39 -3.27 -3.55
N GLY A 70 9.20 -4.06 -4.60
CA GLY A 70 9.77 -3.83 -5.91
C GLY A 70 9.05 -4.70 -6.93
N THR A 71 8.78 -4.13 -8.09
CA THR A 71 8.12 -4.83 -9.19
C THR A 71 9.16 -5.63 -9.97
N MET A 72 9.09 -6.96 -9.90
CA MET A 72 9.93 -7.84 -10.73
C MET A 72 9.53 -7.72 -12.21
N ASN A 73 8.23 -7.77 -12.46
CA ASN A 73 7.66 -7.54 -13.79
C ASN A 73 7.21 -6.09 -13.89
N PRO A 74 7.37 -5.46 -15.06
CA PRO A 74 6.87 -4.12 -15.28
C PRO A 74 5.34 -4.06 -15.12
N VAL A 75 4.85 -2.96 -14.57
CA VAL A 75 3.42 -2.67 -14.42
C VAL A 75 3.01 -1.71 -15.52
N PRO A 76 1.92 -1.96 -16.26
CA PRO A 76 1.45 -1.03 -17.28
C PRO A 76 0.99 0.27 -16.65
N PHE A 77 1.36 1.38 -17.27
CA PHE A 77 0.96 2.73 -16.90
C PHE A 77 0.57 3.51 -18.15
N ARG A 78 -0.65 4.02 -18.17
CA ARG A 78 -1.14 4.83 -19.29
C ARG A 78 -0.63 6.25 -19.18
N VAL A 79 0.05 6.73 -20.21
CA VAL A 79 0.52 8.11 -20.34
C VAL A 79 -0.42 8.87 -21.26
N VAL A 80 -1.11 9.86 -20.70
CA VAL A 80 -2.00 10.74 -21.46
C VAL A 80 -1.41 12.15 -21.43
N ASP A 81 -1.21 12.75 -22.60
CA ASP A 81 -0.87 14.17 -22.74
C ASP A 81 -1.78 14.81 -23.80
N ASN A 82 -2.84 15.44 -23.32
CA ASN A 82 -3.86 16.06 -24.18
C ASN A 82 -3.32 17.20 -25.06
N ASN A 83 -2.19 17.83 -24.66
CA ASN A 83 -1.60 18.93 -25.42
C ASN A 83 -0.99 18.46 -26.73
N ILE A 84 -0.50 17.21 -26.74
CA ILE A 84 0.15 16.62 -27.91
C ILE A 84 -0.65 15.47 -28.52
N GLY A 85 -1.81 15.16 -27.95
CA GLY A 85 -2.65 14.04 -28.38
C GLY A 85 -1.97 12.69 -28.15
N LEU A 86 -1.19 12.55 -27.08
CA LEU A 86 -0.51 11.31 -26.72
C LEU A 86 -1.40 10.49 -25.80
N ASP A 87 -1.61 9.22 -26.15
CA ASP A 87 -2.28 8.22 -25.33
C ASP A 87 -1.61 6.87 -25.60
N ILE A 88 -0.73 6.47 -24.71
CA ILE A 88 0.07 5.24 -24.86
C ILE A 88 0.23 4.55 -23.50
N ASP A 89 0.33 3.23 -23.54
CA ASP A 89 0.72 2.43 -22.40
C ASP A 89 2.22 2.19 -22.39
N ILE A 90 2.84 2.39 -21.23
CA ILE A 90 4.26 2.14 -21.00
C ILE A 90 4.45 1.13 -19.88
N ALA A 91 5.58 0.45 -19.88
CA ALA A 91 5.94 -0.54 -18.88
C ALA A 91 6.81 0.10 -17.78
N LEU A 92 6.26 0.28 -16.58
CA LEU A 92 6.96 0.87 -15.43
C LEU A 92 7.49 -0.18 -14.47
N ARG A 93 8.73 -0.01 -14.05
CA ARG A 93 9.27 -0.66 -12.85
C ARG A 93 9.40 0.37 -11.74
N CYS A 94 8.95 -0.01 -10.57
CA CYS A 94 9.09 0.83 -9.38
C CYS A 94 9.54 0.01 -8.17
N ASN A 95 10.19 0.70 -7.25
CA ASN A 95 10.53 0.18 -5.94
C ASN A 95 10.40 1.26 -4.88
N GLY A 96 10.25 0.83 -3.64
CA GLY A 96 10.10 1.73 -2.51
C GLY A 96 9.80 1.00 -1.23
N GLU A 97 9.25 1.73 -0.30
CA GLU A 97 8.85 1.23 1.00
C GLU A 97 7.41 1.63 1.30
N TYR A 98 6.68 0.77 1.98
CA TYR A 98 5.35 1.08 2.47
C TYR A 98 5.26 0.80 3.95
N SER A 99 4.30 1.41 4.59
CA SER A 99 3.92 1.10 5.95
C SER A 99 2.45 0.75 6.03
N TYR A 100 2.12 -0.04 7.02
CA TYR A 100 0.73 -0.39 7.32
C TYR A 100 0.47 -0.36 8.81
N LYS A 101 -0.78 -0.28 9.18
CA LYS A 101 -1.21 -0.39 10.57
C LYS A 101 -2.45 -1.27 10.68
N ILE A 102 -2.59 -1.90 11.83
CA ILE A 102 -3.80 -2.62 12.21
C ILE A 102 -4.78 -1.59 12.77
N VAL A 103 -5.89 -1.36 12.07
CA VAL A 103 -6.93 -0.39 12.43
C VAL A 103 -8.09 -1.05 13.17
N ASP A 104 -8.34 -2.33 12.90
CA ASP A 104 -9.31 -3.16 13.63
C ASP A 104 -8.64 -4.44 14.14
N PRO A 105 -8.21 -4.45 15.42
CA PRO A 105 -7.56 -5.61 16.01
C PRO A 105 -8.46 -6.84 16.14
N LEU A 106 -9.79 -6.68 16.22
CA LEU A 106 -10.71 -7.81 16.32
C LEU A 106 -10.82 -8.54 14.99
N LEU A 107 -10.98 -7.81 13.90
CA LEU A 107 -10.95 -8.40 12.56
C LEU A 107 -9.60 -9.06 12.28
N PHE A 108 -8.50 -8.42 12.67
CA PHE A 108 -7.18 -9.00 12.53
C PHE A 108 -7.03 -10.31 13.31
N TYR A 109 -7.45 -10.32 14.57
CA TYR A 109 -7.42 -11.53 15.38
C TYR A 109 -8.28 -12.64 14.77
N THR A 110 -9.54 -12.34 14.44
CA THR A 110 -10.50 -13.34 13.97
C THR A 110 -10.09 -13.95 12.63
N ASN A 111 -9.60 -13.13 11.71
CA ASN A 111 -9.40 -13.54 10.32
C ASN A 111 -7.94 -13.85 9.97
N VAL A 112 -6.99 -13.44 10.79
CA VAL A 112 -5.55 -13.60 10.49
C VAL A 112 -4.81 -14.44 11.53
N CYS A 113 -4.90 -14.11 12.81
CA CYS A 113 -4.06 -14.71 13.84
C CYS A 113 -4.81 -15.50 14.92
N GLY A 114 -6.11 -15.78 14.74
CA GLY A 114 -6.94 -16.45 15.75
C GLY A 114 -6.50 -17.86 16.13
N ASN A 115 -5.71 -18.53 15.31
CA ASN A 115 -5.21 -19.89 15.52
C ASN A 115 -3.78 -19.96 16.08
N VAL A 116 -3.20 -18.81 16.45
CA VAL A 116 -1.83 -18.75 16.95
C VAL A 116 -1.80 -19.10 18.45
N THR A 117 -0.89 -19.97 18.84
CA THR A 117 -0.70 -20.40 20.22
C THR A 117 0.22 -19.48 21.01
N ASP A 118 1.22 -18.91 20.34
CA ASP A 118 2.24 -18.03 20.94
C ASP A 118 2.25 -16.66 20.26
N ASP A 119 3.34 -16.35 19.56
CA ASP A 119 3.54 -15.07 18.88
C ASP A 119 3.16 -15.14 17.41
N TYR A 120 2.41 -14.14 16.93
CA TYR A 120 2.21 -13.91 15.51
C TYR A 120 3.12 -12.77 15.06
N THR A 121 4.19 -13.12 14.36
CA THR A 121 5.18 -12.15 13.92
C THR A 121 4.83 -11.55 12.56
N ARG A 122 5.45 -10.42 12.24
CA ARG A 122 5.35 -9.75 10.95
C ARG A 122 5.66 -10.69 9.77
N ASP A 123 6.66 -11.55 9.91
CA ASP A 123 7.11 -12.44 8.84
C ASP A 123 6.03 -13.42 8.36
N ASN A 124 5.07 -13.72 9.24
CA ASN A 124 3.95 -14.60 8.90
C ASN A 124 3.01 -14.02 7.84
N ILE A 125 2.90 -12.69 7.78
CA ILE A 125 1.95 -11.99 6.90
C ILE A 125 2.62 -11.18 5.78
N ASP A 126 3.91 -10.82 5.93
CA ASP A 126 4.63 -9.89 5.04
C ASP A 126 4.58 -10.31 3.57
N SER A 127 4.83 -11.58 3.29
CA SER A 127 4.82 -12.11 1.91
C SER A 127 3.46 -11.97 1.23
N MET A 128 2.38 -12.21 1.98
CA MET A 128 1.01 -12.09 1.48
C MET A 128 0.66 -10.62 1.22
N LEU A 129 0.91 -9.75 2.20
CA LEU A 129 0.64 -8.32 2.06
C LEU A 129 1.40 -7.72 0.88
N LYS A 130 2.67 -8.08 0.71
CA LYS A 130 3.49 -7.63 -0.42
C LYS A 130 2.93 -8.08 -1.76
N THR A 131 2.49 -9.33 -1.88
CA THR A 131 1.91 -9.86 -3.12
C THR A 131 0.61 -9.14 -3.48
N GLU A 132 -0.27 -8.94 -2.51
CA GLU A 132 -1.53 -8.23 -2.72
C GLU A 132 -1.32 -6.76 -3.04
N LEU A 133 -0.36 -6.10 -2.36
CA LEU A 133 0.03 -4.73 -2.65
C LEU A 133 0.53 -4.58 -4.09
N LEU A 134 1.43 -5.46 -4.54
CA LEU A 134 1.94 -5.43 -5.90
C LEU A 134 0.84 -5.66 -6.95
N THR A 135 -0.14 -6.51 -6.64
CA THR A 135 -1.31 -6.71 -7.51
C THR A 135 -2.19 -5.46 -7.57
N ALA A 136 -2.32 -4.75 -6.45
CA ALA A 136 -3.11 -3.52 -6.36
C ALA A 136 -2.43 -2.30 -7.03
N LEU A 137 -1.13 -2.36 -7.29
CA LEU A 137 -0.41 -1.26 -7.94
C LEU A 137 -0.93 -0.94 -9.33
N GLN A 138 -1.30 -1.94 -10.13
CA GLN A 138 -1.80 -1.71 -11.48
C GLN A 138 -3.09 -0.87 -11.50
N PRO A 139 -4.18 -1.23 -10.78
CA PRO A 139 -5.37 -0.39 -10.72
C PRO A 139 -5.13 0.94 -9.99
N ALA A 140 -4.21 1.00 -9.01
CA ALA A 140 -3.85 2.25 -8.38
C ALA A 140 -3.13 3.19 -9.35
N PHE A 141 -2.21 2.68 -10.17
CA PHE A 141 -1.56 3.46 -11.22
C PHE A 141 -2.54 3.93 -12.30
N ALA A 142 -3.56 3.14 -12.65
CA ALA A 142 -4.60 3.59 -13.56
C ALA A 142 -5.34 4.81 -13.00
N LYS A 143 -5.73 4.80 -11.71
CA LYS A 143 -6.34 5.97 -11.05
C LYS A 143 -5.44 7.21 -11.09
N ILE A 144 -4.13 7.05 -10.85
CA ILE A 144 -3.16 8.16 -10.90
C ILE A 144 -3.00 8.68 -12.32
N SER A 145 -2.99 7.79 -13.32
CA SER A 145 -2.93 8.16 -14.73
C SER A 145 -4.16 8.98 -15.16
N ASP A 146 -5.35 8.60 -14.69
CA ASP A 146 -6.60 9.31 -14.99
C ASP A 146 -6.60 10.75 -14.43
N LEU A 147 -5.81 11.03 -13.39
CA LEU A 147 -5.56 12.38 -12.88
C LEU A 147 -4.60 13.19 -13.77
N GLY A 148 -4.08 12.61 -14.85
CA GLY A 148 -3.12 13.27 -15.76
C GLY A 148 -1.71 13.38 -15.19
N VAL A 149 -1.37 12.63 -14.17
CA VAL A 149 -0.03 12.63 -13.56
C VAL A 149 0.96 11.90 -14.46
N ARG A 150 2.06 12.56 -14.79
CA ARG A 150 3.15 11.92 -15.55
C ARG A 150 3.87 10.88 -14.68
N TYR A 151 4.33 9.78 -15.30
CA TYR A 151 5.05 8.72 -14.58
C TYR A 151 6.27 9.23 -13.79
N SER A 152 6.98 10.23 -14.34
CA SER A 152 8.14 10.86 -13.67
C SER A 152 7.77 11.64 -12.39
N ASN A 153 6.51 12.02 -12.24
CA ASN A 153 6.00 12.75 -11.09
C ASN A 153 5.34 11.86 -10.04
N ILE A 154 5.20 10.55 -10.28
CA ILE A 154 4.63 9.60 -9.32
C ILE A 154 5.26 9.73 -7.92
N PRO A 155 6.60 9.90 -7.77
CA PRO A 155 7.20 10.08 -6.43
C PRO A 155 6.72 11.32 -5.68
N ALA A 156 6.13 12.31 -6.35
CA ALA A 156 5.54 13.48 -5.72
C ALA A 156 4.07 13.27 -5.30
N HIS A 157 3.41 12.23 -5.79
CA HIS A 157 1.99 11.90 -5.55
C HIS A 157 1.81 10.64 -4.69
N THR A 158 2.66 10.51 -3.67
CA THR A 158 2.66 9.32 -2.80
C THR A 158 1.43 9.22 -1.91
N MET A 159 0.81 10.34 -1.55
CA MET A 159 -0.42 10.35 -0.75
C MET A 159 -1.60 9.86 -1.57
N GLU A 160 -1.77 10.40 -2.77
CA GLU A 160 -2.84 10.00 -3.70
C GLU A 160 -2.69 8.52 -4.09
N LEU A 161 -1.45 8.05 -4.21
CA LEU A 161 -1.19 6.65 -4.50
C LEU A 161 -1.50 5.74 -3.30
N ALA A 162 -1.21 6.18 -2.07
CA ALA A 162 -1.60 5.46 -0.86
C ALA A 162 -3.13 5.38 -0.71
N ASP A 163 -3.84 6.45 -1.03
CA ASP A 163 -5.29 6.47 -1.01
C ASP A 163 -5.88 5.56 -2.10
N ALA A 164 -5.34 5.62 -3.31
CA ALA A 164 -5.74 4.73 -4.41
C ALA A 164 -5.51 3.24 -4.08
N LEU A 165 -4.39 2.92 -3.41
CA LEU A 165 -4.11 1.57 -2.93
C LEU A 165 -5.09 1.13 -1.83
N ASN A 166 -5.40 2.02 -0.88
CA ASN A 166 -6.38 1.72 0.16
C ASN A 166 -7.77 1.44 -0.41
N ASP A 167 -8.19 2.18 -1.44
CA ASP A 167 -9.47 1.94 -2.12
C ASP A 167 -9.49 0.55 -2.79
N VAL A 168 -8.42 0.21 -3.49
CA VAL A 168 -8.31 -1.10 -4.20
C VAL A 168 -8.22 -2.27 -3.22
N LEU A 169 -7.55 -2.06 -2.07
CA LEU A 169 -7.33 -3.10 -1.07
C LEU A 169 -8.42 -3.14 0.01
N SER A 170 -9.42 -2.23 -0.02
CA SER A 170 -10.40 -2.04 1.06
C SER A 170 -11.09 -3.33 1.47
N GLU A 171 -11.61 -4.10 0.52
CA GLU A 171 -12.33 -5.35 0.81
C GLU A 171 -11.45 -6.39 1.54
N LYS A 172 -10.20 -6.55 1.09
CA LYS A 172 -9.30 -7.58 1.63
C LYS A 172 -8.57 -7.13 2.88
N TRP A 173 -8.13 -5.87 2.91
CA TRP A 173 -7.28 -5.37 3.99
C TRP A 173 -8.10 -4.74 5.09
N THR A 174 -8.96 -3.77 4.77
CA THR A 174 -9.69 -3.01 5.77
C THR A 174 -10.90 -3.77 6.29
N GLU A 175 -11.75 -4.26 5.40
CA GLU A 175 -13.01 -4.89 5.78
C GLU A 175 -12.84 -6.33 6.30
N LEU A 176 -11.93 -7.08 5.67
CA LEU A 176 -11.73 -8.48 6.08
C LEU A 176 -10.70 -8.61 7.20
N ARG A 177 -9.59 -7.88 7.16
CA ARG A 177 -8.45 -8.09 8.08
C ARG A 177 -8.17 -6.95 9.04
N GLY A 178 -8.87 -5.83 8.89
CA GLY A 178 -8.65 -4.65 9.73
C GLY A 178 -7.28 -4.01 9.58
N ILE A 179 -6.68 -4.10 8.38
CA ILE A 179 -5.37 -3.53 8.03
C ILE A 179 -5.55 -2.37 7.06
N LYS A 180 -4.72 -1.34 7.17
CA LYS A 180 -4.72 -0.21 6.25
C LYS A 180 -3.30 0.20 5.90
N VAL A 181 -3.06 0.56 4.62
CA VAL A 181 -1.82 1.24 4.21
C VAL A 181 -1.76 2.60 4.89
N ALA A 182 -0.71 2.87 5.64
CA ALA A 182 -0.52 4.14 6.34
C ALA A 182 0.31 5.11 5.51
N SER A 183 1.36 4.61 4.84
CA SER A 183 2.15 5.39 3.89
C SER A 183 2.65 4.50 2.74
N PHE A 184 2.87 5.11 1.60
CA PHE A 184 3.44 4.46 0.44
C PHE A 184 4.49 5.37 -0.20
N GLY A 185 5.75 4.96 -0.12
CA GLY A 185 6.87 5.69 -0.68
C GLY A 185 7.36 5.06 -1.97
N VAL A 186 7.71 5.87 -2.95
CA VAL A 186 8.27 5.44 -4.22
C VAL A 186 9.68 6.02 -4.34
N ASN A 187 10.69 5.17 -4.28
CA ASN A 187 12.08 5.61 -4.37
C ASN A 187 12.50 5.84 -5.82
N THR A 188 12.15 4.91 -6.70
CA THR A 188 12.46 5.01 -8.13
C THR A 188 11.31 4.52 -8.98
N VAL A 189 11.09 5.21 -10.10
CA VAL A 189 10.20 4.80 -11.18
C VAL A 189 10.99 4.86 -12.47
N THR A 190 11.04 3.75 -13.18
CA THR A 190 11.76 3.66 -14.47
C THR A 190 10.85 3.06 -15.53
N ALA A 191 10.77 3.71 -16.66
CA ALA A 191 10.18 3.13 -17.87
C ALA A 191 11.21 2.25 -18.59
N SER A 192 10.77 1.40 -19.51
CA SER A 192 11.70 0.68 -20.36
C SER A 192 12.49 1.66 -21.24
N PRO A 193 13.76 1.35 -21.60
CA PRO A 193 14.53 2.23 -22.48
C PRO A 193 13.88 2.46 -23.85
N GLU A 194 13.08 1.51 -24.31
CA GLU A 194 12.31 1.59 -25.54
C GLU A 194 11.15 2.58 -25.42
N ASP A 195 10.39 2.48 -24.32
CA ASP A 195 9.30 3.38 -24.03
C ASP A 195 9.78 4.82 -23.81
N GLU A 196 10.91 4.99 -23.12
CA GLU A 196 11.50 6.33 -22.95
C GLU A 196 11.91 6.97 -24.27
N LYS A 197 12.48 6.19 -25.18
CA LYS A 197 12.82 6.67 -26.54
C LYS A 197 11.57 7.05 -27.29
N MET A 198 10.56 6.19 -27.27
CA MET A 198 9.28 6.43 -27.96
C MET A 198 8.61 7.71 -27.44
N ILE A 199 8.54 7.91 -26.11
CA ILE A 199 7.98 9.13 -25.53
C ILE A 199 8.75 10.37 -26.02
N LYS A 200 10.10 10.33 -25.98
CA LYS A 200 10.94 11.44 -26.42
C LYS A 200 10.75 11.76 -27.91
N GLU A 201 10.62 10.74 -28.76
CA GLU A 201 10.36 10.92 -30.19
C GLU A 201 8.98 11.51 -30.45
N LEU A 202 7.94 11.03 -29.76
CA LEU A 202 6.59 11.56 -29.87
C LEU A 202 6.52 13.02 -29.39
N GLN A 203 7.17 13.34 -28.27
CA GLN A 203 7.27 14.72 -27.79
C GLN A 203 8.00 15.62 -28.79
N LYS A 204 9.12 15.16 -29.39
CA LYS A 204 9.84 15.89 -30.41
C LYS A 204 8.99 16.11 -31.65
N THR A 205 8.27 15.10 -32.10
CA THR A 205 7.36 15.22 -33.26
C THR A 205 6.21 16.18 -32.98
N ALA A 206 5.67 16.18 -31.77
CA ALA A 206 4.62 17.10 -31.36
C ALA A 206 5.09 18.56 -31.34
N VAL A 207 6.31 18.79 -30.86
CA VAL A 207 6.96 20.14 -30.94
C VAL A 207 7.14 20.57 -32.38
N LEU A 208 7.54 19.68 -33.31
CA LEU A 208 7.71 19.97 -34.72
C LEU A 208 6.39 20.20 -35.48
N ARG A 209 5.26 19.78 -34.96
CA ARG A 209 3.91 20.11 -35.47
C ARG A 209 3.57 21.60 -35.32
N ASN A 210 4.20 22.29 -34.39
CA ASN A 210 4.06 23.73 -34.25
C ASN A 210 4.91 24.41 -35.35
N THR A 211 4.26 25.02 -36.34
CA THR A 211 4.88 25.57 -37.53
C THR A 211 5.98 26.58 -37.26
N SER A 212 5.87 27.37 -36.20
CA SER A 212 6.88 28.34 -35.79
C SER A 212 8.16 27.65 -35.25
N MET A 213 8.02 26.56 -34.50
CA MET A 213 9.16 25.80 -33.99
C MET A 213 9.79 24.91 -35.07
N ALA A 214 9.00 24.39 -36.01
CA ALA A 214 9.52 23.67 -37.16
C ALA A 214 10.39 24.57 -38.03
N ALA A 215 9.96 25.82 -38.28
CA ALA A 215 10.76 26.80 -39.04
C ALA A 215 12.07 27.16 -38.32
N ALA A 216 12.04 27.35 -37.00
CA ALA A 216 13.23 27.61 -36.21
C ALA A 216 14.21 26.42 -36.21
N THR A 217 13.72 25.20 -36.19
CA THR A 217 14.55 23.97 -36.22
C THR A 217 15.20 23.82 -37.63
N LEU A 218 14.46 24.11 -38.70
CA LEU A 218 14.98 24.07 -40.04
C LEU A 218 16.10 25.16 -40.25
N THR A 219 15.89 26.37 -39.75
CA THR A 219 16.90 27.42 -39.81
C THR A 219 18.16 27.08 -39.00
N SER A 220 18.02 26.47 -37.83
CA SER A 220 19.18 26.02 -37.04
C SER A 220 19.93 24.88 -37.72
N ALA A 221 19.22 23.89 -38.27
CA ALA A 221 19.83 22.79 -39.03
C ALA A 221 20.55 23.27 -40.30
N GLN A 222 20.00 24.28 -41.01
CA GLN A 222 20.68 24.92 -42.13
C GLN A 222 21.94 25.68 -41.70
N ALA A 223 21.90 26.41 -40.59
CA ALA A 223 23.03 27.09 -40.03
C ALA A 223 24.16 26.13 -39.61
N GLU A 224 23.80 24.99 -38.99
CA GLU A 224 24.76 23.93 -38.65
C GLU A 224 25.35 23.25 -39.87
N ALA A 225 24.54 22.96 -40.89
CA ALA A 225 25.02 22.41 -42.15
C ALA A 225 25.98 23.38 -42.87
N MET A 226 25.67 24.67 -42.90
CA MET A 226 26.58 25.71 -43.46
C MET A 226 27.88 25.82 -42.65
N LYS A 227 27.81 25.73 -41.31
CA LYS A 227 29.00 25.76 -40.46
C LYS A 227 29.86 24.51 -40.66
N ALA A 228 29.23 23.33 -40.78
CA ALA A 228 29.95 22.10 -41.11
C ALA A 228 30.57 22.10 -42.49
N ALA A 229 29.90 22.68 -43.51
CA ALA A 229 30.42 22.87 -44.84
C ALA A 229 31.59 23.87 -44.85
N ALA A 230 31.50 24.98 -44.10
CA ALA A 230 32.56 25.98 -43.95
C ALA A 230 33.79 25.45 -43.18
N SER A 231 33.60 24.49 -42.26
CA SER A 231 34.69 23.85 -41.52
C SER A 231 35.40 22.72 -42.32
N ASN A 232 34.81 22.29 -43.42
CA ASN A 232 35.35 21.24 -44.29
C ASN A 232 36.26 21.87 -45.36
N THR A 233 37.40 22.39 -44.93
CA THR A 233 38.41 23.05 -45.80
C THR A 233 39.33 22.06 -46.51
N SER A 234 38.98 20.79 -46.68
CA SER A 234 39.92 19.78 -47.23
C SER A 234 39.59 19.28 -48.63
N THR A 235 39.09 20.15 -49.53
CA THR A 235 39.10 19.84 -50.97
C THR A 235 39.26 21.12 -51.78
N GLY A 236 40.48 21.61 -51.78
CA GLY A 236 40.90 22.46 -52.87
C GLY A 236 41.24 21.57 -54.06
N PRO A 237 40.82 21.91 -55.32
CA PRO A 237 41.24 21.18 -56.49
C PRO A 237 42.69 21.50 -56.77
N MET A 238 43.49 20.43 -57.00
CA MET A 238 44.73 20.59 -57.80
C MET A 238 44.40 20.75 -59.24
#